data_2667f3c1877707fb7a1c80ddf80c786e
#
_entry.id   2667f3c1877707fb7a1c80ddf80c786e
#
_cell.length_a   1.000
_cell.length_b   1.000
_cell.length_c   1.000
_cell.angle_alpha   90.00
_cell.angle_beta   90.00
_cell.angle_gamma   90.00
#
_symmetry.space_group_name_H-M   'P 1'
#
loop_
_entity.id
_entity.type
_entity.pdbx_description
1 polymer ?
#
loop_
_entity_poly.entity_id
_entity_poly.type
_entity_poly.pdbx_seq_one_letter_code
_entity_poly.pdbx_strand_id
1 'polypeptide(L)'
;MLTTQSIFDRYEEIRPRMPKATTPKEYQDIDSLLDIAEKGTTFVFDAFGVLNVGETLIAGADKRLAQLRVLGCNIRILTNAASYDHNGAVNKFNRLGLSVSGDEIITSRDATLLGLKSGLWGIIAADEDELNDIPQDFLRILDNPNEYDHVDGFVFLSSSSWTNVRQNLLIKSLLKHQRPVLIGNADLVAPRDYGFSLEPGHFGHLLVDNGVENVQFFGKPFPKVYEILEKTLAKVDSRKIIMCGDSLHTDIIGAASRGWQTVLVTRDGLFSGFETLDFCKKSNLYPDWRLPAI
;
A
#
# COMPACT_ATOMS: atom_id res chain seq x y z
N MET A 1 12.20 3.43 -19.04
CA MET A 1 12.46 4.02 -17.71
C MET A 1 11.11 4.32 -17.09
N LEU A 2 10.89 3.98 -15.83
CA LEU A 2 9.65 4.29 -15.11
C LEU A 2 9.60 5.80 -14.85
N THR A 3 8.50 6.43 -15.28
CA THR A 3 8.23 7.86 -15.04
C THR A 3 6.90 7.99 -14.32
N THR A 4 6.69 9.08 -13.57
CA THR A 4 5.41 9.38 -12.93
C THR A 4 4.24 9.27 -13.91
N GLN A 5 4.40 9.78 -15.13
CA GLN A 5 3.37 9.68 -16.17
C GLN A 5 3.08 8.23 -16.56
N SER A 6 4.10 7.40 -16.82
CA SER A 6 3.90 6.00 -17.21
C SER A 6 3.29 5.16 -16.09
N ILE A 7 3.60 5.48 -14.84
CA ILE A 7 3.02 4.83 -13.66
C ILE A 7 1.54 5.23 -13.52
N PHE A 8 1.24 6.52 -13.66
CA PHE A 8 -0.13 7.03 -13.65
C PHE A 8 -0.98 6.40 -14.76
N ASP A 9 -0.46 6.34 -15.99
CA ASP A 9 -1.17 5.75 -17.13
C ASP A 9 -1.47 4.25 -16.86
N ARG A 10 -0.52 3.53 -16.26
CA ARG A 10 -0.74 2.13 -15.85
C ARG A 10 -1.80 2.01 -14.76
N TYR A 11 -1.83 2.89 -13.79
CA TYR A 11 -2.90 2.92 -12.78
C TYR A 11 -4.27 3.17 -13.41
N GLU A 12 -4.39 4.08 -14.38
CA GLU A 12 -5.65 4.32 -15.11
C GLU A 12 -6.08 3.10 -15.93
N GLU A 13 -5.14 2.38 -16.55
CA GLU A 13 -5.43 1.15 -17.28
C GLU A 13 -6.03 0.06 -16.38
N ILE A 14 -5.48 -0.12 -15.19
CA ILE A 14 -5.94 -1.14 -14.24
C ILE A 14 -7.08 -0.66 -13.32
N ARG A 15 -7.45 0.60 -13.41
CA ARG A 15 -8.48 1.22 -12.58
C ARG A 15 -9.83 0.49 -12.55
N PRO A 16 -10.31 -0.13 -13.64
CA PRO A 16 -11.53 -0.95 -13.60
C PRO A 16 -11.49 -2.12 -12.60
N ARG A 17 -10.30 -2.50 -12.12
CA ARG A 17 -10.07 -3.55 -11.11
C ARG A 17 -10.07 -3.01 -9.68
N MET A 18 -10.11 -1.70 -9.51
CA MET A 18 -10.06 -1.02 -8.22
C MET A 18 -11.46 -0.73 -7.67
N PRO A 19 -11.60 -0.44 -6.36
CA PRO A 19 -12.88 -0.06 -5.80
C PRO A 19 -13.39 1.25 -6.43
N LYS A 20 -14.71 1.34 -6.57
CA LYS A 20 -15.37 2.59 -6.99
C LYS A 20 -15.39 3.55 -5.81
N ALA A 21 -15.08 4.81 -6.06
CA ALA A 21 -15.12 5.87 -5.07
C ALA A 21 -15.81 7.11 -5.60
N THR A 22 -16.43 7.86 -4.72
CA THR A 22 -16.90 9.22 -5.01
C THR A 22 -15.94 10.18 -4.33
N THR A 23 -15.28 11.04 -5.12
CA THR A 23 -14.37 12.06 -4.64
C THR A 23 -14.96 13.46 -4.87
N PRO A 24 -14.44 14.51 -4.19
CA PRO A 24 -14.78 15.90 -4.53
C PRO A 24 -14.53 16.21 -6.02
N LYS A 25 -14.97 17.37 -6.48
CA LYS A 25 -14.69 17.86 -7.84
C LYS A 25 -13.49 18.80 -7.90
N GLU A 26 -13.01 19.21 -6.75
CA GLU A 26 -11.85 20.08 -6.54
C GLU A 26 -11.27 19.81 -5.15
N TYR A 27 -10.04 20.20 -4.93
CA TYR A 27 -9.39 20.12 -3.62
C TYR A 27 -9.09 21.51 -3.09
N GLN A 28 -8.87 21.57 -1.77
CA GLN A 28 -8.38 22.77 -1.10
C GLN A 28 -6.89 22.58 -0.74
N ASP A 29 -6.04 23.56 -1.08
CA ASP A 29 -4.67 23.60 -0.57
C ASP A 29 -4.70 24.04 0.89
N ILE A 30 -3.90 23.37 1.72
CA ILE A 30 -3.69 23.68 3.14
C ILE A 30 -2.19 23.80 3.40
N ASP A 31 -1.82 24.64 4.37
CA ASP A 31 -0.43 24.83 4.77
C ASP A 31 0.04 23.73 5.75
N SER A 32 -0.91 23.16 6.50
CA SER A 32 -0.62 22.23 7.59
C SER A 32 -1.80 21.29 7.84
N LEU A 33 -1.53 20.05 8.28
CA LEU A 33 -2.56 19.17 8.83
C LEU A 33 -3.24 19.75 10.09
N LEU A 34 -2.57 20.72 10.76
CA LEU A 34 -3.16 21.40 11.93
C LEU A 34 -4.36 22.27 11.55
N ASP A 35 -4.46 22.72 10.29
CA ASP A 35 -5.57 23.55 9.80
C ASP A 35 -6.90 22.77 9.75
N ILE A 36 -6.81 21.44 9.70
CA ILE A 36 -7.95 20.52 9.62
C ILE A 36 -8.04 19.56 10.81
N ALA A 37 -7.16 19.74 11.80
CA ALA A 37 -7.11 18.88 12.98
C ALA A 37 -8.16 19.28 14.01
N GLU A 38 -9.03 18.32 14.34
CA GLU A 38 -10.01 18.46 15.43
C GLU A 38 -9.81 17.33 16.45
N LYS A 39 -10.12 17.58 17.72
CA LYS A 39 -10.08 16.54 18.75
C LYS A 39 -10.95 15.36 18.37
N GLY A 40 -10.36 14.16 18.41
CA GLY A 40 -11.03 12.91 18.06
C GLY A 40 -10.97 12.54 16.57
N THR A 41 -10.37 13.40 15.71
CA THR A 41 -10.03 13.03 14.34
C THR A 41 -9.00 11.91 14.34
N THR A 42 -9.16 10.92 13.47
CA THR A 42 -8.17 9.87 13.21
C THR A 42 -7.42 10.18 11.93
N PHE A 43 -6.13 10.50 12.04
CA PHE A 43 -5.25 10.62 10.90
C PHE A 43 -4.63 9.26 10.58
N VAL A 44 -4.79 8.83 9.36
CA VAL A 44 -4.21 7.59 8.81
C VAL A 44 -3.13 7.99 7.82
N PHE A 45 -1.90 7.58 8.05
CA PHE A 45 -0.75 7.95 7.22
C PHE A 45 -0.30 6.77 6.37
N ASP A 46 -0.06 7.01 5.09
CA ASP A 46 0.82 6.14 4.35
C ASP A 46 2.25 6.28 4.86
N ALA A 47 3.10 5.32 4.52
CA ALA A 47 4.51 5.31 4.90
C ALA A 47 5.38 6.03 3.85
N PHE A 48 5.52 5.42 2.67
CA PHE A 48 6.38 5.93 1.62
C PHE A 48 5.81 7.20 0.98
N GLY A 49 6.69 8.23 0.82
CA GLY A 49 6.28 9.52 0.27
C GLY A 49 5.55 10.44 1.26
N VAL A 50 5.18 9.93 2.45
CA VAL A 50 4.46 10.67 3.50
C VAL A 50 5.26 10.74 4.80
N LEU A 51 5.69 9.61 5.33
CA LEU A 51 6.49 9.51 6.55
C LEU A 51 7.98 9.28 6.25
N ASN A 52 8.28 8.52 5.21
CA ASN A 52 9.65 8.21 4.81
C ASN A 52 9.82 8.07 3.29
N VAL A 53 11.05 8.23 2.82
CA VAL A 53 11.52 7.81 1.49
C VAL A 53 12.60 6.77 1.70
N GLY A 54 12.44 5.57 1.14
CA GLY A 54 13.35 4.46 1.43
C GLY A 54 13.46 4.20 2.94
N GLU A 55 14.67 4.30 3.48
CA GLU A 55 14.98 4.13 4.91
C GLU A 55 15.26 5.48 5.61
N THR A 56 14.81 6.60 5.03
CA THR A 56 15.03 7.96 5.57
C THR A 56 13.71 8.60 5.97
N LEU A 57 13.63 9.10 7.21
CA LEU A 57 12.48 9.85 7.69
C LEU A 57 12.33 11.17 6.92
N ILE A 58 11.12 11.49 6.49
CA ILE A 58 10.79 12.81 5.96
C ILE A 58 10.85 13.84 7.09
N ALA A 59 11.63 14.90 6.89
CA ALA A 59 11.89 15.91 7.92
C ALA A 59 10.60 16.54 8.45
N GLY A 60 10.39 16.46 9.76
CA GLY A 60 9.24 17.03 10.45
C GLY A 60 8.07 16.06 10.68
N ALA A 61 8.08 14.87 10.09
CA ALA A 61 7.02 13.88 10.25
C ALA A 61 6.82 13.49 11.73
N ASP A 62 7.91 13.23 12.45
CA ASP A 62 7.91 12.93 13.89
C ASP A 62 7.24 14.02 14.72
N LYS A 63 7.59 15.27 14.43
CA LYS A 63 7.03 16.45 15.10
C LYS A 63 5.55 16.62 14.81
N ARG A 64 5.16 16.40 13.54
CA ARG A 64 3.75 16.51 13.13
C ARG A 64 2.88 15.47 13.83
N LEU A 65 3.30 14.22 13.91
CA LEU A 65 2.57 13.20 14.63
C LEU A 65 2.42 13.57 16.11
N ALA A 66 3.48 14.07 16.74
CA ALA A 66 3.43 14.53 18.12
C ALA A 66 2.45 15.71 18.32
N GLN A 67 2.45 16.71 17.42
CA GLN A 67 1.52 17.86 17.48
C GLN A 67 0.05 17.41 17.37
N LEU A 68 -0.25 16.49 16.43
CA LEU A 68 -1.60 15.96 16.26
C LEU A 68 -2.08 15.22 17.52
N ARG A 69 -1.21 14.43 18.17
CA ARG A 69 -1.53 13.78 19.45
C ARG A 69 -1.81 14.77 20.57
N VAL A 70 -1.06 15.88 20.66
CA VAL A 70 -1.31 16.95 21.63
C VAL A 70 -2.71 17.58 21.44
N LEU A 71 -3.18 17.68 20.19
CA LEU A 71 -4.53 18.16 19.87
C LEU A 71 -5.63 17.10 20.15
N GLY A 72 -5.26 15.90 20.59
CA GLY A 72 -6.19 14.81 20.88
C GLY A 72 -6.68 14.05 19.65
N CYS A 73 -5.89 14.08 18.56
CA CYS A 73 -6.10 13.25 17.39
C CYS A 73 -5.54 11.85 17.60
N ASN A 74 -6.18 10.85 16.98
CA ASN A 74 -5.67 9.50 16.91
C ASN A 74 -4.76 9.36 15.68
N ILE A 75 -3.72 8.54 15.79
CA ILE A 75 -2.79 8.26 14.72
C ILE A 75 -2.89 6.79 14.33
N ARG A 76 -2.88 6.53 13.02
CA ARG A 76 -2.70 5.19 12.45
C ARG A 76 -1.74 5.26 11.26
N ILE A 77 -0.98 4.20 11.04
CA ILE A 77 -0.16 4.02 9.85
C ILE A 77 -0.78 2.88 9.06
N LEU A 78 -1.08 3.12 7.79
CA LEU A 78 -1.63 2.14 6.86
C LEU A 78 -0.69 1.97 5.69
N THR A 79 0.10 0.90 5.69
CA THR A 79 1.15 0.69 4.69
C THR A 79 0.91 -0.52 3.81
N ASN A 80 1.24 -0.38 2.52
CA ASN A 80 1.27 -1.48 1.55
C ASN A 80 2.57 -2.29 1.63
N ALA A 81 3.57 -1.86 2.40
CA ALA A 81 4.80 -2.62 2.59
C ALA A 81 4.51 -3.98 3.22
N ALA A 82 4.94 -5.06 2.53
CA ALA A 82 4.74 -6.44 2.96
C ALA A 82 6.05 -7.22 3.11
N SER A 83 7.20 -6.56 2.95
CA SER A 83 8.53 -7.18 3.01
C SER A 83 9.00 -7.50 4.43
N TYR A 84 8.26 -7.05 5.45
CA TYR A 84 8.53 -7.29 6.87
C TYR A 84 7.30 -7.88 7.52
N ASP A 85 7.49 -8.73 8.53
CA ASP A 85 6.43 -9.10 9.45
C ASP A 85 5.97 -7.87 10.28
N HIS A 86 4.94 -8.01 11.07
CA HIS A 86 4.39 -6.91 11.88
C HIS A 86 5.45 -6.30 12.81
N ASN A 87 6.24 -7.13 13.49
CA ASN A 87 7.30 -6.67 14.39
C ASN A 87 8.42 -5.94 13.63
N GLY A 88 8.78 -6.43 12.45
CA GLY A 88 9.72 -5.78 11.55
C GLY A 88 9.24 -4.39 11.11
N ALA A 89 7.95 -4.23 10.82
CA ALA A 89 7.35 -2.94 10.50
C ALA A 89 7.43 -1.98 11.70
N VAL A 90 7.07 -2.43 12.91
CA VAL A 90 7.21 -1.63 14.15
C VAL A 90 8.66 -1.19 14.37
N ASN A 91 9.59 -2.12 14.24
CA ASN A 91 11.02 -1.85 14.40
C ASN A 91 11.53 -0.86 13.36
N LYS A 92 11.05 -0.94 12.12
CA LYS A 92 11.39 0.02 11.06
C LYS A 92 10.97 1.44 11.45
N PHE A 93 9.71 1.66 11.83
CA PHE A 93 9.23 2.98 12.20
C PHE A 93 9.95 3.54 13.44
N ASN A 94 10.26 2.69 14.43
CA ASN A 94 11.04 3.08 15.59
C ASN A 94 12.49 3.50 15.21
N ARG A 95 13.16 2.77 14.30
CA ARG A 95 14.48 3.17 13.78
C ARG A 95 14.44 4.48 13.02
N LEU A 96 13.34 4.78 12.35
CA LEU A 96 13.10 6.08 11.69
C LEU A 96 12.88 7.22 12.70
N GLY A 97 12.75 6.93 13.99
CA GLY A 97 12.50 7.93 15.03
C GLY A 97 11.02 8.27 15.22
N LEU A 98 10.11 7.52 14.63
CA LEU A 98 8.68 7.68 14.84
C LEU A 98 8.26 6.95 16.12
N SER A 99 7.65 7.67 17.05
CA SER A 99 7.08 7.09 18.27
C SER A 99 5.69 6.52 17.98
N VAL A 100 5.63 5.28 17.47
CA VAL A 100 4.40 4.56 17.16
C VAL A 100 4.38 3.20 17.83
N SER A 101 3.21 2.77 18.26
CA SER A 101 2.98 1.45 18.84
C SER A 101 2.51 0.45 17.77
N GLY A 102 2.64 -0.85 18.05
CA GLY A 102 2.23 -1.88 17.08
C GLY A 102 0.75 -1.81 16.72
N ASP A 103 -0.13 -1.48 17.66
CA ASP A 103 -1.56 -1.34 17.44
C ASP A 103 -1.96 -0.09 16.63
N GLU A 104 -1.03 0.84 16.41
CA GLU A 104 -1.21 1.98 15.50
C GLU A 104 -0.84 1.63 14.05
N ILE A 105 -0.16 0.50 13.81
CA ILE A 105 0.35 0.11 12.49
C ILE A 105 -0.54 -0.99 11.91
N ILE A 106 -1.00 -0.79 10.69
CA ILE A 106 -1.72 -1.78 9.91
C ILE A 106 -0.95 -2.01 8.61
N THR A 107 -0.56 -3.27 8.38
CA THR A 107 0.19 -3.65 7.19
C THR A 107 -0.67 -4.46 6.23
N SER A 108 -0.40 -4.35 4.94
CA SER A 108 -1.02 -5.21 3.95
C SER A 108 -0.59 -6.68 4.10
N ARG A 109 0.59 -6.95 4.69
CA ARG A 109 1.01 -8.31 5.04
C ARG A 109 0.06 -8.96 6.03
N ASP A 110 -0.28 -8.26 7.13
CA ASP A 110 -1.26 -8.75 8.12
C ASP A 110 -2.60 -9.09 7.45
N ALA A 111 -3.05 -8.21 6.55
CA ALA A 111 -4.29 -8.44 5.79
C ALA A 111 -4.19 -9.67 4.88
N THR A 112 -3.05 -9.88 4.24
CA THR A 112 -2.80 -11.01 3.32
C THR A 112 -2.81 -12.33 4.06
N LEU A 113 -2.13 -12.40 5.21
CA LEU A 113 -2.05 -13.63 6.00
C LEU A 113 -3.41 -14.09 6.53
N LEU A 114 -4.34 -13.16 6.80
CA LEU A 114 -5.73 -13.50 7.11
C LEU A 114 -6.49 -14.13 5.93
N GLY A 115 -6.00 -13.99 4.72
CA GLY A 115 -6.56 -14.60 3.51
C GLY A 115 -6.07 -16.03 3.25
N LEU A 116 -5.05 -16.51 3.97
CA LEU A 116 -4.49 -17.83 3.81
C LEU A 116 -5.47 -18.92 4.29
N LYS A 117 -5.65 -19.92 3.43
CA LYS A 117 -6.40 -21.14 3.73
C LYS A 117 -5.43 -22.27 4.03
N SER A 118 -5.92 -23.40 4.54
CA SER A 118 -5.11 -24.63 4.69
C SER A 118 -4.55 -25.07 3.33
N GLY A 119 -3.30 -25.53 3.32
CA GLY A 119 -2.61 -25.98 2.12
C GLY A 119 -1.12 -25.63 2.12
N LEU A 120 -0.41 -26.08 1.11
CA LEU A 120 0.99 -25.76 0.86
C LEU A 120 1.09 -24.51 -0.01
N TRP A 121 1.67 -23.43 0.51
CA TRP A 121 1.74 -22.15 -0.19
C TRP A 121 3.12 -21.86 -0.77
N GLY A 122 3.16 -21.34 -1.98
CA GLY A 122 4.38 -20.80 -2.59
C GLY A 122 4.57 -19.35 -2.17
N ILE A 123 5.62 -19.06 -1.40
CA ILE A 123 5.87 -17.70 -0.90
C ILE A 123 6.95 -17.02 -1.74
N ILE A 124 6.63 -15.84 -2.26
CA ILE A 124 7.50 -14.93 -2.97
C ILE A 124 7.79 -13.74 -2.05
N ALA A 125 9.00 -13.69 -1.51
CA ALA A 125 9.39 -12.75 -0.47
C ALA A 125 10.85 -12.30 -0.65
N ALA A 126 11.26 -11.26 0.08
CA ALA A 126 12.66 -10.84 0.16
C ALA A 126 13.54 -11.96 0.72
N ASP A 127 14.80 -12.01 0.29
CA ASP A 127 15.71 -13.07 0.70
C ASP A 127 15.97 -13.07 2.21
N GLU A 128 15.96 -11.89 2.83
CA GLU A 128 16.18 -11.68 4.27
C GLU A 128 14.93 -11.94 5.12
N ASP A 129 13.77 -12.16 4.51
CA ASP A 129 12.52 -12.43 5.23
C ASP A 129 12.52 -13.88 5.73
N GLU A 130 12.52 -14.07 7.04
CA GLU A 130 12.53 -15.41 7.66
C GLU A 130 11.18 -16.13 7.59
N LEU A 131 10.10 -15.42 7.22
CA LEU A 131 8.73 -15.95 7.06
C LEU A 131 8.16 -16.61 8.32
N ASN A 132 8.62 -16.22 9.51
CA ASN A 132 8.23 -16.83 10.80
C ASN A 132 6.75 -16.58 11.15
N ASP A 133 6.11 -15.61 10.52
CA ASP A 133 4.70 -15.26 10.72
C ASP A 133 3.74 -15.99 9.75
N ILE A 134 4.25 -16.79 8.82
CA ILE A 134 3.41 -17.56 7.89
C ILE A 134 2.80 -18.76 8.65
N PRO A 135 1.46 -18.83 8.78
CA PRO A 135 0.82 -19.83 9.62
C PRO A 135 0.58 -21.17 8.94
N GLN A 136 0.95 -21.32 7.66
CA GLN A 136 0.71 -22.49 6.83
C GLN A 136 2.03 -23.13 6.39
N ASP A 137 1.98 -24.37 5.95
CA ASP A 137 3.12 -24.98 5.27
C ASP A 137 3.44 -24.22 3.99
N PHE A 138 4.73 -23.98 3.74
CA PHE A 138 5.14 -23.22 2.58
C PHE A 138 6.43 -23.68 1.92
N LEU A 139 6.57 -23.31 0.66
CA LEU A 139 7.84 -23.35 -0.09
C LEU A 139 8.20 -21.91 -0.49
N ARG A 140 9.44 -21.50 -0.29
CA ARG A 140 9.95 -20.26 -0.87
C ARG A 140 10.14 -20.47 -2.37
N ILE A 141 9.46 -19.68 -3.20
CA ILE A 141 9.48 -19.80 -4.65
C ILE A 141 10.69 -19.05 -5.22
N LEU A 142 11.57 -19.79 -5.89
CA LEU A 142 12.77 -19.27 -6.53
C LEU A 142 12.83 -19.69 -8.00
N ASP A 143 13.94 -20.30 -8.44
CA ASP A 143 14.21 -20.58 -9.85
C ASP A 143 13.87 -22.02 -10.27
N ASN A 144 13.43 -22.87 -9.36
CA ASN A 144 13.06 -24.26 -9.65
C ASN A 144 11.64 -24.34 -10.22
N PRO A 145 11.46 -24.66 -11.53
CA PRO A 145 10.13 -24.70 -12.15
C PRO A 145 9.17 -25.71 -11.52
N ASN A 146 9.69 -26.81 -10.96
CA ASN A 146 8.86 -27.85 -10.38
C ASN A 146 8.14 -27.37 -9.11
N GLU A 147 8.73 -26.46 -8.34
CA GLU A 147 8.12 -25.93 -7.12
C GLU A 147 6.84 -25.14 -7.40
N TYR A 148 6.78 -24.48 -8.57
CA TYR A 148 5.58 -23.74 -8.99
C TYR A 148 4.35 -24.65 -9.21
N ASP A 149 4.54 -25.90 -9.60
CA ASP A 149 3.43 -26.82 -9.84
C ASP A 149 3.01 -27.62 -8.59
N HIS A 150 3.79 -27.58 -7.51
CA HIS A 150 3.56 -28.38 -6.30
C HIS A 150 2.76 -27.67 -5.19
N VAL A 151 2.48 -26.37 -5.33
CA VAL A 151 1.81 -25.58 -4.30
C VAL A 151 0.33 -25.38 -4.61
N ASP A 152 -0.49 -25.18 -3.57
CA ASP A 152 -1.93 -24.99 -3.66
C ASP A 152 -2.30 -23.53 -3.99
N GLY A 153 -1.37 -22.60 -3.84
CA GLY A 153 -1.52 -21.19 -4.16
C GLY A 153 -0.23 -20.41 -3.93
N PHE A 154 -0.26 -19.12 -4.20
CA PHE A 154 0.91 -18.26 -4.05
C PHE A 154 0.61 -17.04 -3.17
N VAL A 155 1.61 -16.59 -2.43
CA VAL A 155 1.62 -15.32 -1.71
C VAL A 155 2.79 -14.49 -2.21
N PHE A 156 2.53 -13.27 -2.66
CA PHE A 156 3.53 -12.36 -3.17
C PHE A 156 3.72 -11.19 -2.19
N LEU A 157 4.76 -11.25 -1.36
CA LEU A 157 5.06 -10.27 -0.31
C LEU A 157 6.10 -9.23 -0.74
N SER A 158 7.09 -9.63 -1.53
CA SER A 158 8.16 -8.74 -1.99
C SER A 158 8.66 -9.08 -3.37
N SER A 159 9.00 -8.06 -4.15
CA SER A 159 9.57 -8.17 -5.50
C SER A 159 11.07 -7.86 -5.54
N SER A 160 11.74 -7.71 -4.40
CA SER A 160 13.16 -7.29 -4.33
C SER A 160 14.11 -8.17 -5.12
N SER A 161 13.88 -9.49 -5.13
CA SER A 161 14.64 -10.47 -5.90
C SER A 161 13.84 -11.11 -7.05
N TRP A 162 12.65 -10.57 -7.37
CA TRP A 162 11.77 -11.13 -8.41
C TRP A 162 12.24 -10.74 -9.80
N THR A 163 12.30 -11.72 -10.71
CA THR A 163 12.79 -11.55 -12.08
C THR A 163 11.72 -11.83 -13.13
N ASN A 164 11.90 -11.35 -14.34
CA ASN A 164 11.03 -11.68 -15.48
C ASN A 164 11.00 -13.19 -15.78
N VAL A 165 12.09 -13.91 -15.49
CA VAL A 165 12.14 -15.38 -15.64
C VAL A 165 11.18 -16.03 -14.65
N ARG A 166 11.24 -15.67 -13.38
CA ARG A 166 10.34 -16.15 -12.32
C ARG A 166 8.89 -15.77 -12.59
N GLN A 167 8.64 -14.55 -13.08
CA GLN A 167 7.30 -14.11 -13.48
C GLN A 167 6.72 -14.99 -14.59
N ASN A 168 7.53 -15.32 -15.60
CA ASN A 168 7.11 -16.19 -16.68
C ASN A 168 6.85 -17.63 -16.23
N LEU A 169 7.64 -18.16 -15.29
CA LEU A 169 7.40 -19.48 -14.67
C LEU A 169 6.06 -19.47 -13.91
N LEU A 170 5.80 -18.43 -13.13
CA LEU A 170 4.55 -18.27 -12.40
C LEU A 170 3.34 -18.21 -13.34
N ILE A 171 3.40 -17.37 -14.39
CA ILE A 171 2.34 -17.26 -15.40
C ILE A 171 2.08 -18.65 -16.05
N LYS A 172 3.13 -19.33 -16.51
CA LYS A 172 3.00 -20.65 -17.17
C LYS A 172 2.35 -21.68 -16.25
N SER A 173 2.77 -21.75 -14.99
CA SER A 173 2.23 -22.68 -14.02
C SER A 173 0.75 -22.37 -13.70
N LEU A 174 0.39 -21.09 -13.53
CA LEU A 174 -0.98 -20.67 -13.25
C LEU A 174 -1.93 -20.85 -14.45
N LEU A 175 -1.47 -20.65 -15.68
CA LEU A 175 -2.26 -20.91 -16.89
C LEU A 175 -2.50 -22.41 -17.11
N LYS A 176 -1.55 -23.26 -16.72
CA LYS A 176 -1.70 -24.72 -16.76
C LYS A 176 -2.71 -25.21 -15.72
N HIS A 177 -2.68 -24.60 -14.53
CA HIS A 177 -3.55 -24.95 -13.42
C HIS A 177 -3.82 -23.68 -12.57
N GLN A 178 -5.04 -23.14 -12.68
CA GLN A 178 -5.47 -21.95 -11.96
C GLN A 178 -5.50 -22.20 -10.46
N ARG A 179 -4.80 -21.37 -9.71
CA ARG A 179 -4.70 -21.42 -8.25
C ARG A 179 -4.76 -20.01 -7.67
N PRO A 180 -5.14 -19.82 -6.40
CA PRO A 180 -5.17 -18.50 -5.80
C PRO A 180 -3.77 -17.85 -5.73
N VAL A 181 -3.71 -16.56 -6.03
CA VAL A 181 -2.53 -15.73 -5.84
C VAL A 181 -2.92 -14.54 -4.96
N LEU A 182 -2.28 -14.44 -3.80
CA LEU A 182 -2.50 -13.35 -2.85
C LEU A 182 -1.38 -12.33 -2.99
N ILE A 183 -1.72 -11.12 -3.41
CA ILE A 183 -0.77 -10.01 -3.57
C ILE A 183 -0.76 -9.20 -2.29
N GLY A 184 0.33 -9.29 -1.53
CA GLY A 184 0.49 -8.67 -0.22
C GLY A 184 0.85 -7.18 -0.26
N ASN A 185 1.32 -6.67 -1.39
CA ASN A 185 1.53 -5.25 -1.64
C ASN A 185 0.89 -4.89 -2.97
N ALA A 186 -0.16 -4.08 -2.94
CA ALA A 186 -0.94 -3.73 -4.13
C ALA A 186 -0.36 -2.55 -4.93
N ASP A 187 0.70 -1.89 -4.45
CA ASP A 187 1.35 -0.81 -5.18
C ASP A 187 2.00 -1.32 -6.48
N LEU A 188 1.93 -0.52 -7.53
CA LEU A 188 2.69 -0.77 -8.75
C LEU A 188 4.17 -0.47 -8.55
N VAL A 189 4.46 0.58 -7.80
CA VAL A 189 5.81 1.08 -7.54
C VAL A 189 5.92 1.65 -6.13
N ALA A 190 7.16 1.77 -5.64
CA ALA A 190 7.47 2.55 -4.44
C ALA A 190 8.57 3.57 -4.74
N PRO A 191 8.50 4.80 -4.17
CA PRO A 191 9.56 5.80 -4.27
C PRO A 191 10.85 5.30 -3.60
N ARG A 192 11.97 5.49 -4.30
CA ARG A 192 13.32 5.16 -3.84
C ARG A 192 14.25 6.37 -4.09
N ASP A 193 15.42 6.36 -3.49
CA ASP A 193 16.42 7.43 -3.69
C ASP A 193 16.81 7.63 -5.16
N TYR A 194 16.62 6.60 -6.00
CA TYR A 194 17.01 6.59 -7.41
C TYR A 194 15.82 6.44 -8.37
N GLY A 195 14.63 6.88 -7.99
CA GLY A 195 13.42 6.76 -8.80
C GLY A 195 12.40 5.79 -8.20
N PHE A 196 11.98 4.76 -8.92
CA PHE A 196 10.94 3.84 -8.48
C PHE A 196 11.37 2.38 -8.57
N SER A 197 11.04 1.58 -7.54
CA SER A 197 11.06 0.12 -7.63
C SER A 197 9.71 -0.39 -8.11
N LEU A 198 9.70 -1.51 -8.86
CA LEU A 198 8.47 -2.26 -9.13
C LEU A 198 8.08 -3.06 -7.89
N GLU A 199 6.79 -3.01 -7.53
CA GLU A 199 6.26 -3.68 -6.35
C GLU A 199 5.36 -4.88 -6.73
N PRO A 200 5.00 -5.77 -5.80
CA PRO A 200 4.19 -6.95 -6.07
C PRO A 200 2.88 -6.68 -6.83
N GLY A 201 2.25 -5.53 -6.62
CA GLY A 201 1.04 -5.12 -7.36
C GLY A 201 1.25 -5.05 -8.86
N HIS A 202 2.41 -4.54 -9.32
CA HIS A 202 2.76 -4.55 -10.75
C HIS A 202 2.71 -5.97 -11.32
N PHE A 203 3.38 -6.91 -10.66
CA PHE A 203 3.47 -8.30 -11.09
C PHE A 203 2.13 -9.04 -10.98
N GLY A 204 1.35 -8.72 -9.94
CA GLY A 204 -0.02 -9.23 -9.76
C GLY A 204 -0.94 -8.80 -10.90
N HIS A 205 -0.89 -7.53 -11.31
CA HIS A 205 -1.66 -7.06 -12.46
C HIS A 205 -1.18 -7.66 -13.79
N LEU A 206 0.12 -7.94 -13.95
CA LEU A 206 0.62 -8.69 -15.10
C LEU A 206 0.06 -10.13 -15.15
N LEU A 207 -0.15 -10.79 -14.02
CA LEU A 207 -0.83 -12.10 -13.99
C LEU A 207 -2.25 -11.98 -14.55
N VAL A 208 -3.02 -10.99 -14.11
CA VAL A 208 -4.39 -10.74 -14.59
C VAL A 208 -4.40 -10.43 -16.09
N ASP A 209 -3.46 -9.60 -16.56
CA ASP A 209 -3.33 -9.26 -18.00
C ASP A 209 -3.03 -10.49 -18.86
N ASN A 210 -2.38 -11.50 -18.29
CA ASN A 210 -2.09 -12.78 -18.98
C ASN A 210 -3.17 -13.85 -18.78
N GLY A 211 -4.33 -13.51 -18.21
CA GLY A 211 -5.47 -14.44 -18.08
C GLY A 211 -5.47 -15.31 -16.81
N VAL A 212 -4.69 -14.94 -15.80
CA VAL A 212 -4.82 -15.57 -14.47
C VAL A 212 -6.02 -14.99 -13.76
N GLU A 213 -6.96 -15.87 -13.37
CA GLU A 213 -8.30 -15.44 -12.89
C GLU A 213 -8.37 -15.19 -11.38
N ASN A 214 -7.65 -15.97 -10.58
CA ASN A 214 -7.78 -15.95 -9.12
C ASN A 214 -6.66 -15.15 -8.44
N VAL A 215 -6.50 -13.89 -8.81
CA VAL A 215 -5.55 -12.95 -8.21
C VAL A 215 -6.29 -12.01 -7.26
N GLN A 216 -5.88 -11.98 -5.99
CA GLN A 216 -6.48 -11.16 -4.94
C GLN A 216 -5.46 -10.18 -4.39
N PHE A 217 -5.84 -8.92 -4.24
CA PHE A 217 -4.99 -7.86 -3.72
C PHE A 217 -5.43 -7.47 -2.31
N PHE A 218 -4.49 -7.32 -1.39
CA PHE A 218 -4.77 -7.08 0.03
C PHE A 218 -4.37 -5.70 0.55
N GLY A 219 -3.52 -5.00 -0.17
CA GLY A 219 -3.12 -3.62 0.16
C GLY A 219 -4.12 -2.55 -0.33
N LYS A 220 -3.87 -1.29 -0.01
CA LYS A 220 -4.57 -0.14 -0.58
C LYS A 220 -4.52 -0.21 -2.11
N PRO A 221 -5.59 0.07 -2.85
CA PRO A 221 -6.89 0.59 -2.42
C PRO A 221 -7.93 -0.47 -2.05
N PHE A 222 -7.57 -1.75 -1.98
CA PHE A 222 -8.50 -2.86 -1.78
C PHE A 222 -9.03 -2.93 -0.34
N PRO A 223 -10.28 -3.40 -0.12
CA PRO A 223 -11.01 -3.15 1.13
C PRO A 223 -10.44 -3.83 2.37
N LYS A 224 -9.75 -4.97 2.23
CA LYS A 224 -9.35 -5.79 3.38
C LYS A 224 -8.47 -5.07 4.39
N VAL A 225 -7.50 -4.29 3.94
CA VAL A 225 -6.60 -3.55 4.81
C VAL A 225 -7.33 -2.43 5.58
N TYR A 226 -8.31 -1.78 4.94
CA TYR A 226 -9.16 -0.78 5.58
C TYR A 226 -10.10 -1.41 6.61
N GLU A 227 -10.69 -2.58 6.32
CA GLU A 227 -11.55 -3.31 7.26
C GLU A 227 -10.80 -3.69 8.56
N ILE A 228 -9.51 -4.02 8.47
CA ILE A 228 -8.68 -4.29 9.64
C ILE A 228 -8.50 -3.00 10.44
N LEU A 229 -8.12 -1.90 9.80
CA LEU A 229 -7.95 -0.63 10.45
C LEU A 229 -9.25 -0.18 11.16
N GLU A 230 -10.36 -0.22 10.46
CA GLU A 230 -11.67 0.17 11.00
C GLU A 230 -12.05 -0.62 12.26
N LYS A 231 -11.67 -1.91 12.34
CA LYS A 231 -11.88 -2.74 13.54
C LYS A 231 -11.04 -2.29 14.74
N THR A 232 -9.92 -1.61 14.53
CA THR A 232 -9.08 -1.05 15.62
C THR A 232 -9.62 0.27 16.15
N LEU A 233 -10.54 0.90 15.42
CA LEU A 233 -11.17 2.14 15.82
C LEU A 233 -12.46 1.82 16.58
N ALA A 234 -12.70 2.53 17.70
CA ALA A 234 -14.04 2.57 18.26
C ALA A 234 -15.02 3.09 17.18
N LYS A 235 -16.33 3.01 17.39
CA LYS A 235 -17.34 3.51 16.43
C LYS A 235 -17.07 5.00 16.10
N VAL A 236 -16.19 5.23 15.14
CA VAL A 236 -15.80 6.55 14.63
C VAL A 236 -16.61 6.84 13.37
N ASP A 237 -17.14 8.05 13.26
CA ASP A 237 -17.73 8.53 12.00
C ASP A 237 -16.63 8.52 10.91
N SER A 238 -16.90 7.89 9.77
CA SER A 238 -15.94 7.82 8.66
C SER A 238 -15.45 9.19 8.20
N ARG A 239 -16.27 10.23 8.34
CA ARG A 239 -15.91 11.63 8.05
C ARG A 239 -14.90 12.23 9.04
N LYS A 240 -14.62 11.56 10.17
CA LYS A 240 -13.55 11.90 11.10
C LYS A 240 -12.28 11.07 10.92
N ILE A 241 -12.21 10.32 9.85
CA ILE A 241 -11.01 9.59 9.44
C ILE A 241 -10.44 10.29 8.21
N ILE A 242 -9.17 10.67 8.27
CA ILE A 242 -8.47 11.40 7.22
C ILE A 242 -7.27 10.57 6.79
N MET A 243 -7.26 10.11 5.52
CA MET A 243 -6.12 9.42 4.91
C MET A 243 -5.15 10.45 4.35
N CYS A 244 -3.91 10.42 4.78
CA CYS A 244 -2.80 11.20 4.23
C CYS A 244 -1.91 10.27 3.40
N GLY A 245 -1.91 10.44 2.08
CA GLY A 245 -1.17 9.58 1.17
C GLY A 245 -0.60 10.35 -0.03
N ASP A 246 0.30 9.73 -0.77
CA ASP A 246 0.96 10.33 -1.93
C ASP A 246 0.39 9.88 -3.27
N SER A 247 -0.54 8.93 -3.27
CA SER A 247 -1.06 8.32 -4.50
C SER A 247 -2.58 8.46 -4.64
N LEU A 248 -3.02 8.91 -5.83
CA LEU A 248 -4.44 9.00 -6.18
C LEU A 248 -5.12 7.62 -6.22
N HIS A 249 -4.40 6.59 -6.71
CA HIS A 249 -4.97 5.28 -7.02
C HIS A 249 -4.87 4.25 -5.90
N THR A 250 -4.14 4.54 -4.83
CA THR A 250 -4.07 3.69 -3.65
C THR A 250 -4.70 4.37 -2.44
N ASP A 251 -4.17 5.52 -2.04
CA ASP A 251 -4.59 6.24 -0.85
C ASP A 251 -5.93 6.93 -1.03
N ILE A 252 -6.02 7.79 -2.06
CA ILE A 252 -7.18 8.66 -2.25
C ILE A 252 -8.40 7.83 -2.63
N ILE A 253 -8.31 7.00 -3.68
CA ILE A 253 -9.46 6.18 -4.11
C ILE A 253 -9.86 5.17 -3.04
N GLY A 254 -8.87 4.56 -2.35
CA GLY A 254 -9.12 3.58 -1.31
C GLY A 254 -9.89 4.17 -0.13
N ALA A 255 -9.41 5.28 0.43
CA ALA A 255 -10.04 5.99 1.54
C ALA A 255 -11.41 6.56 1.15
N ALA A 256 -11.53 7.20 -0.02
CA ALA A 256 -12.78 7.72 -0.53
C ALA A 256 -13.84 6.62 -0.74
N SER A 257 -13.42 5.40 -1.13
CA SER A 257 -14.32 4.24 -1.24
C SER A 257 -14.93 3.81 0.11
N ARG A 258 -14.29 4.22 1.23
CA ARG A 258 -14.75 3.99 2.60
C ARG A 258 -15.54 5.17 3.17
N GLY A 259 -15.68 6.26 2.40
CA GLY A 259 -16.29 7.51 2.87
C GLY A 259 -15.40 8.29 3.84
N TRP A 260 -14.08 8.07 3.82
CA TRP A 260 -13.10 8.84 4.58
C TRP A 260 -12.74 10.11 3.82
N GLN A 261 -12.25 11.11 4.56
CA GLN A 261 -11.63 12.29 3.98
C GLN A 261 -10.18 12.00 3.57
N THR A 262 -9.63 12.80 2.68
CA THR A 262 -8.36 12.50 2.02
C THR A 262 -7.47 13.74 1.89
N VAL A 263 -6.17 13.54 2.11
CA VAL A 263 -5.11 14.54 1.90
C VAL A 263 -4.07 13.96 0.95
N LEU A 264 -3.84 14.63 -0.18
CA LEU A 264 -2.76 14.29 -1.10
C LEU A 264 -1.47 15.02 -0.68
N VAL A 265 -0.43 14.24 -0.36
CA VAL A 265 0.91 14.72 -0.04
C VAL A 265 1.78 14.65 -1.29
N THR A 266 2.45 15.76 -1.68
CA THR A 266 2.96 15.85 -3.06
C THR A 266 4.48 15.96 -3.19
N ARG A 267 5.22 16.34 -2.11
CA ARG A 267 6.63 16.69 -2.22
C ARG A 267 7.57 15.50 -2.43
N ASP A 268 7.36 14.40 -1.69
CA ASP A 268 8.34 13.33 -1.55
C ASP A 268 7.86 11.98 -2.14
N GLY A 269 6.64 11.92 -2.69
CA GLY A 269 6.00 10.70 -3.20
C GLY A 269 5.93 10.61 -4.72
N LEU A 270 4.92 9.90 -5.21
CA LEU A 270 4.72 9.59 -6.64
C LEU A 270 4.71 10.83 -7.53
N PHE A 271 4.17 11.96 -7.05
CA PHE A 271 4.03 13.20 -7.81
C PHE A 271 5.15 14.22 -7.52
N SER A 272 6.25 13.81 -6.90
CA SER A 272 7.37 14.70 -6.60
C SER A 272 7.85 15.45 -7.86
N GLY A 273 7.86 16.79 -7.78
CA GLY A 273 8.24 17.66 -8.89
C GLY A 273 7.18 17.88 -9.96
N PHE A 274 5.95 17.38 -9.77
CA PHE A 274 4.85 17.56 -10.72
C PHE A 274 3.69 18.36 -10.13
N GLU A 275 3.00 19.14 -11.00
CA GLU A 275 1.71 19.74 -10.66
C GLU A 275 0.61 18.66 -10.73
N THR A 276 -0.08 18.43 -9.62
CA THR A 276 -1.01 17.31 -9.48
C THR A 276 -2.40 17.56 -10.08
N LEU A 277 -2.75 18.81 -10.35
CA LEU A 277 -4.08 19.17 -10.88
C LEU A 277 -4.42 18.45 -12.19
N ASP A 278 -3.43 18.32 -13.09
CA ASP A 278 -3.65 17.64 -14.37
C ASP A 278 -3.89 16.14 -14.20
N PHE A 279 -3.23 15.50 -13.24
CA PHE A 279 -3.46 14.10 -12.88
C PHE A 279 -4.85 13.92 -12.24
N CYS A 280 -5.26 14.83 -11.36
CA CYS A 280 -6.61 14.83 -10.79
C CYS A 280 -7.69 14.98 -11.86
N LYS A 281 -7.52 15.91 -12.82
CA LYS A 281 -8.44 16.09 -13.93
C LYS A 281 -8.54 14.86 -14.83
N LYS A 282 -7.40 14.27 -15.20
CA LYS A 282 -7.35 13.07 -16.07
C LYS A 282 -8.03 11.87 -15.44
N SER A 283 -7.80 11.64 -14.15
CA SER A 283 -8.37 10.51 -13.41
C SER A 283 -9.78 10.79 -12.88
N ASN A 284 -10.20 12.06 -12.82
CA ASN A 284 -11.38 12.49 -12.07
C ASN A 284 -11.35 12.02 -10.62
N LEU A 285 -10.15 12.02 -10.01
CA LEU A 285 -9.90 11.72 -8.60
C LEU A 285 -9.33 12.97 -7.94
N TYR A 286 -10.04 13.52 -7.00
CA TYR A 286 -9.61 14.70 -6.26
C TYR A 286 -9.57 14.36 -4.77
N PRO A 287 -8.48 14.68 -4.05
CA PRO A 287 -8.49 14.65 -2.58
C PRO A 287 -9.41 15.74 -2.04
N ASP A 288 -9.76 15.69 -0.76
CA ASP A 288 -10.39 16.83 -0.09
C ASP A 288 -9.40 17.97 0.09
N TRP A 289 -8.18 17.64 0.49
CA TRP A 289 -7.09 18.59 0.69
C TRP A 289 -5.78 18.15 0.02
N ARG A 290 -4.94 19.14 -0.23
CA ARG A 290 -3.58 18.91 -0.74
C ARG A 290 -2.58 19.75 0.05
N LEU A 291 -1.38 19.18 0.34
CA LEU A 291 -0.25 19.90 0.91
C LEU A 291 1.07 19.26 0.43
N PRO A 292 2.19 20.03 0.47
CA PRO A 292 3.48 19.49 0.04
C PRO A 292 4.01 18.38 0.94
N ALA A 293 3.96 18.55 2.26
CA ALA A 293 4.41 17.59 3.27
C ALA A 293 3.60 17.73 4.55
N ILE A 294 3.52 16.66 5.34
CA ILE A 294 2.77 16.65 6.61
C ILE A 294 3.44 17.50 7.69
#